data_5afe24257ed73717190b68c0cca2db08
#
_entry.id   5afe24257ed73717190b68c0cca2db08
#
_cell.length_a   1.000
_cell.length_b   1.000
_cell.length_c   1.000
_cell.angle_alpha   90.00
_cell.angle_beta   90.00
_cell.angle_gamma   90.00
#
_symmetry.space_group_name_H-M   'P 1'
#
loop_
_entity.id
_entity.type
_entity.pdbx_description
1 polymer ?
#
loop_
_entity_poly.entity_id
_entity_poly.type
_entity_poly.pdbx_seq_one_letter_code
_entity_poly.pdbx_strand_id
1 'polypeptide(L)'
;MCGIAGILNIKVQTKELRDKALKMVQKIRHRGPDWSGIYVGGSAILAHERLSIVDPQSGGQPLYSPDRKQVLAVNGEIYNHRDIRAQYTGKYNFQTGSDCEVILALYKEKGIHFLEDISGIFAFVLYDEEKDEFLIARDPIGVIPLYIGKDKEGRIYFGSELKALEGFCDEYEVFLPGHYFHSKEGKMKRWYSRDWTAYEAVKDNDAQTSDVKTALEDAVHRQLMSDVPYGVLLSGGLDSSVISAIAKKYAAKRIETDGASDAWWPQLHSFAIGLKGAPDLIKAREVAEYIGTVHHEINYTVQEGLDALRDVIYFIETYDVTTVRASTPMYLLARVIK
;
A
#
# COMPACT_ATOMS: atom_id res chain seq x y z
N MET A 1 5.15 -0.04 -3.65
CA MET A 1 4.22 -0.73 -2.72
C MET A 1 4.59 -2.18 -2.65
N CYS A 2 4.61 -2.73 -1.45
CA CYS A 2 4.96 -4.12 -1.16
C CYS A 2 4.02 -5.16 -1.80
N GLY A 3 4.31 -6.43 -1.64
CA GLY A 3 3.46 -7.54 -2.01
C GLY A 3 3.35 -8.56 -0.88
N ILE A 4 2.14 -9.03 -0.59
CA ILE A 4 1.90 -10.11 0.37
C ILE A 4 1.19 -11.26 -0.31
N ALA A 5 1.52 -12.49 0.09
CA ALA A 5 0.82 -13.69 -0.32
C ALA A 5 0.98 -14.78 0.75
N GLY A 6 0.06 -15.72 0.81
CA GLY A 6 0.20 -16.81 1.76
C GLY A 6 -0.98 -17.75 1.85
N ILE A 7 -0.89 -18.66 2.81
CA ILE A 7 -1.85 -19.74 3.02
C ILE A 7 -2.17 -19.82 4.52
N LEU A 8 -3.43 -19.89 4.86
CA LEU A 8 -3.98 -19.92 6.21
C LEU A 8 -4.89 -21.13 6.38
N ASN A 9 -5.25 -21.43 7.64
CA ASN A 9 -6.08 -22.56 7.98
C ASN A 9 -5.46 -23.90 7.53
N ILE A 10 -4.14 -24.04 7.70
CA ILE A 10 -3.38 -25.23 7.35
C ILE A 10 -3.49 -26.25 8.50
N LYS A 11 -4.02 -27.43 8.22
CA LYS A 11 -4.13 -28.49 9.23
C LYS A 11 -2.80 -29.24 9.48
N VAL A 12 -2.02 -29.43 8.43
CA VAL A 12 -0.71 -30.08 8.48
C VAL A 12 0.25 -29.30 7.59
N GLN A 13 1.30 -28.78 8.17
CA GLN A 13 2.38 -28.11 7.44
C GLN A 13 3.16 -29.10 6.58
N THR A 14 3.36 -28.76 5.31
CA THR A 14 4.16 -29.57 4.37
C THR A 14 5.13 -28.70 3.60
N LYS A 15 6.22 -29.31 3.15
CA LYS A 15 7.18 -28.64 2.25
C LYS A 15 6.49 -28.12 0.97
N GLU A 16 5.52 -28.90 0.47
CA GLU A 16 4.76 -28.54 -0.74
C GLU A 16 3.98 -27.23 -0.56
N LEU A 17 3.33 -27.01 0.59
CA LEU A 17 2.62 -25.77 0.89
C LEU A 17 3.56 -24.57 0.98
N ARG A 18 4.75 -24.77 1.59
CA ARG A 18 5.77 -23.73 1.59
C ARG A 18 6.25 -23.38 0.19
N ASP A 19 6.53 -24.38 -0.65
CA ASP A 19 6.97 -24.19 -2.03
C ASP A 19 5.86 -23.54 -2.87
N LYS A 20 4.58 -23.88 -2.59
CA LYS A 20 3.42 -23.21 -3.18
C LYS A 20 3.38 -21.72 -2.82
N ALA A 21 3.50 -21.37 -1.54
CA ALA A 21 3.51 -19.98 -1.09
C ALA A 21 4.68 -19.18 -1.70
N LEU A 22 5.86 -19.78 -1.83
CA LEU A 22 6.99 -19.16 -2.52
C LEU A 22 6.69 -18.87 -4.01
N LYS A 23 6.05 -19.81 -4.71
CA LYS A 23 5.64 -19.58 -6.11
C LYS A 23 4.59 -18.47 -6.24
N MET A 24 3.65 -18.39 -5.28
CA MET A 24 2.66 -17.32 -5.23
C MET A 24 3.34 -15.94 -5.10
N VAL A 25 4.23 -15.79 -4.11
CA VAL A 25 4.88 -14.51 -3.85
C VAL A 25 5.87 -14.12 -4.96
N GLN A 26 6.51 -15.07 -5.61
CA GLN A 26 7.38 -14.81 -6.78
C GLN A 26 6.63 -14.13 -7.94
N LYS A 27 5.35 -14.44 -8.16
CA LYS A 27 4.53 -13.78 -9.20
C LYS A 27 4.34 -12.28 -8.95
N ILE A 28 4.51 -11.82 -7.71
CA ILE A 28 4.35 -10.42 -7.30
C ILE A 28 5.66 -9.76 -6.84
N ARG A 29 6.82 -10.36 -7.18
CA ARG A 29 8.16 -9.84 -6.85
C ARG A 29 8.39 -8.40 -7.33
N HIS A 30 7.79 -8.00 -8.45
CA HIS A 30 7.87 -6.65 -9.00
C HIS A 30 7.33 -5.57 -8.06
N ARG A 31 6.49 -5.91 -7.09
CA ARG A 31 5.94 -4.98 -6.11
C ARG A 31 6.95 -4.60 -5.02
N GLY A 32 7.87 -5.50 -4.70
CA GLY A 32 8.82 -5.29 -3.62
C GLY A 32 10.19 -5.91 -3.93
N PRO A 33 11.04 -5.21 -4.71
CA PRO A 33 12.31 -5.74 -5.17
C PRO A 33 13.41 -5.78 -4.11
N ASP A 34 13.24 -5.09 -2.96
CA ASP A 34 14.34 -4.86 -2.03
C ASP A 34 14.58 -6.04 -1.10
N TRP A 35 13.51 -6.71 -0.65
CA TRP A 35 13.61 -7.81 0.31
C TRP A 35 12.47 -8.80 0.15
N SER A 36 12.75 -10.09 0.40
CA SER A 36 11.74 -11.15 0.51
C SER A 36 11.81 -11.79 1.89
N GLY A 37 10.66 -12.01 2.50
CA GLY A 37 10.53 -12.71 3.77
C GLY A 37 9.43 -13.74 3.75
N ILE A 38 9.57 -14.79 4.56
CA ILE A 38 8.56 -15.83 4.74
C ILE A 38 8.52 -16.31 6.19
N TYR A 39 7.32 -16.42 6.73
CA TYR A 39 7.02 -17.14 7.96
C TYR A 39 6.33 -18.46 7.62
N VAL A 40 6.72 -19.51 8.29
CA VAL A 40 6.10 -20.84 8.19
C VAL A 40 5.95 -21.37 9.62
N GLY A 41 4.73 -21.51 10.09
CA GLY A 41 4.47 -22.02 11.46
C GLY A 41 2.98 -22.12 11.74
N GLY A 42 2.62 -22.90 12.75
CA GLY A 42 1.24 -23.15 13.11
C GLY A 42 0.37 -23.54 11.93
N SER A 43 -0.76 -22.89 11.79
CA SER A 43 -1.68 -23.06 10.66
C SER A 43 -1.52 -22.02 9.54
N ALA A 44 -0.38 -21.29 9.48
CA ALA A 44 -0.16 -20.18 8.55
C ALA A 44 1.19 -20.23 7.84
N ILE A 45 1.20 -19.73 6.60
CA ILE A 45 2.38 -19.35 5.85
C ILE A 45 2.14 -17.93 5.33
N LEU A 46 3.00 -16.98 5.75
CA LEU A 46 2.94 -15.59 5.34
C LEU A 46 4.21 -15.25 4.57
N ALA A 47 4.07 -14.77 3.33
CA ALA A 47 5.20 -14.35 2.50
C ALA A 47 5.06 -12.88 2.10
N HIS A 48 6.18 -12.19 2.02
CA HIS A 48 6.25 -10.76 1.78
C HIS A 48 7.35 -10.40 0.79
N GLU A 49 7.03 -9.51 -0.15
CA GLU A 49 7.97 -8.81 -1.03
C GLU A 49 7.99 -7.34 -0.67
N ARG A 50 9.13 -6.83 -0.24
CA ARG A 50 9.25 -5.50 0.34
C ARG A 50 9.77 -4.47 -0.65
N LEU A 51 9.07 -3.32 -0.72
CA LEU A 51 9.59 -2.04 -1.17
C LEU A 51 9.85 -1.19 0.09
N SER A 52 11.10 -0.87 0.36
CA SER A 52 11.52 -0.22 1.59
C SER A 52 11.31 1.29 1.51
N ILE A 53 10.32 1.82 2.20
CA ILE A 53 10.00 3.27 2.25
C ILE A 53 10.26 3.82 3.64
N VAL A 54 9.67 3.21 4.68
CA VAL A 54 9.90 3.55 6.08
C VAL A 54 10.77 2.48 6.72
N ASP A 55 11.78 2.88 7.47
CA ASP A 55 12.77 2.02 8.11
C ASP A 55 13.41 0.98 7.17
N PRO A 56 14.18 1.40 6.17
CA PRO A 56 14.83 0.47 5.23
C PRO A 56 15.73 -0.57 5.91
N GLN A 57 16.29 -0.24 7.07
CA GLN A 57 17.30 -1.06 7.73
C GLN A 57 16.72 -2.19 8.60
N SER A 58 15.71 -1.90 9.44
CA SER A 58 15.20 -2.87 10.42
C SER A 58 13.78 -3.37 10.14
N GLY A 59 13.01 -2.69 9.28
CA GLY A 59 11.60 -3.00 8.98
C GLY A 59 11.38 -4.23 8.07
N GLY A 60 12.26 -5.23 8.12
CA GLY A 60 12.08 -6.49 7.35
C GLY A 60 10.80 -7.23 7.75
N GLN A 61 10.04 -7.69 6.75
CA GLN A 61 8.75 -8.36 6.96
C GLN A 61 8.83 -9.86 6.59
N PRO A 62 7.99 -10.73 7.19
CA PRO A 62 6.93 -10.43 8.18
C PRO A 62 7.47 -9.85 9.49
N LEU A 63 6.68 -8.93 10.11
CA LEU A 63 6.99 -8.35 11.42
C LEU A 63 6.52 -9.28 12.53
N TYR A 64 7.18 -9.19 13.70
CA TYR A 64 6.88 -10.04 14.85
C TYR A 64 6.62 -9.19 16.10
N SER A 65 5.69 -9.64 16.96
CA SER A 65 5.61 -9.13 18.31
C SER A 65 6.88 -9.45 19.11
N PRO A 66 7.19 -8.72 20.21
CA PRO A 66 8.39 -8.96 21.02
C PRO A 66 8.52 -10.39 21.55
N ASP A 67 7.39 -11.04 21.87
CA ASP A 67 7.29 -12.41 22.30
C ASP A 67 7.23 -13.43 21.13
N ARG A 68 7.25 -12.93 19.89
CA ARG A 68 7.17 -13.67 18.63
C ARG A 68 5.90 -14.53 18.45
N LYS A 69 4.85 -14.26 19.22
CA LYS A 69 3.58 -14.99 19.14
C LYS A 69 2.65 -14.45 18.07
N GLN A 70 2.77 -13.16 17.70
CA GLN A 70 2.04 -12.58 16.59
C GLN A 70 2.98 -12.31 15.43
N VAL A 71 2.51 -12.60 14.23
CA VAL A 71 3.24 -12.42 12.98
C VAL A 71 2.38 -11.61 12.01
N LEU A 72 2.96 -10.59 11.40
CA LEU A 72 2.24 -9.65 10.54
C LEU A 72 2.92 -9.54 9.17
N ALA A 73 2.18 -9.79 8.12
CA ALA A 73 2.54 -9.41 6.75
C ALA A 73 1.63 -8.27 6.28
N VAL A 74 2.20 -7.12 5.97
CA VAL A 74 1.44 -5.92 5.58
C VAL A 74 2.01 -5.28 4.32
N ASN A 75 1.13 -4.91 3.41
CA ASN A 75 1.40 -4.03 2.28
C ASN A 75 0.65 -2.73 2.54
N GLY A 76 1.35 -1.64 2.82
CA GLY A 76 0.73 -0.35 3.13
C GLY A 76 1.59 0.54 3.97
N GLU A 77 1.01 1.67 4.37
CA GLU A 77 1.60 2.73 5.18
C GLU A 77 0.60 3.17 6.25
N ILE A 78 1.04 3.28 7.50
CA ILE A 78 0.22 3.73 8.63
C ILE A 78 0.64 5.16 9.01
N TYR A 79 -0.13 6.14 8.58
CA TYR A 79 0.23 7.56 8.67
C TYR A 79 0.30 8.11 10.09
N ASN A 80 -0.51 7.59 11.01
CA ASN A 80 -0.54 8.02 12.41
C ASN A 80 0.31 7.14 13.35
N HIS A 81 1.27 6.38 12.80
CA HIS A 81 2.11 5.45 13.57
C HIS A 81 2.89 6.14 14.69
N ARG A 82 3.31 7.39 14.52
CA ARG A 82 4.09 8.15 15.52
C ARG A 82 3.27 8.45 16.75
N ASP A 83 2.03 8.89 16.57
CA ASP A 83 1.09 9.17 17.68
C ASP A 83 0.78 7.89 18.45
N ILE A 84 0.57 6.77 17.70
CA ILE A 84 0.36 5.47 18.31
C ILE A 84 1.61 5.04 19.10
N ARG A 85 2.80 5.13 18.52
CA ARG A 85 4.05 4.79 19.23
C ARG A 85 4.22 5.60 20.52
N ALA A 86 3.91 6.88 20.49
CA ALA A 86 3.96 7.75 21.68
C ALA A 86 3.01 7.27 22.79
N GLN A 87 1.79 6.86 22.46
CA GLN A 87 0.80 6.33 23.41
C GLN A 87 1.22 4.98 24.01
N TYR A 88 2.06 4.22 23.31
CA TYR A 88 2.55 2.90 23.73
C TYR A 88 3.95 2.94 24.34
N THR A 89 4.53 4.12 24.57
CA THR A 89 5.82 4.27 25.26
C THR A 89 5.75 3.62 26.65
N GLY A 90 6.69 2.71 26.92
CA GLY A 90 6.72 1.93 28.17
C GLY A 90 5.69 0.79 28.29
N LYS A 91 4.77 0.65 27.32
CA LYS A 91 3.75 -0.41 27.30
C LYS A 91 4.06 -1.52 26.29
N TYR A 92 4.66 -1.13 25.16
CA TYR A 92 5.04 -2.04 24.08
C TYR A 92 6.49 -1.78 23.67
N ASN A 93 7.29 -2.84 23.53
CA ASN A 93 8.69 -2.76 23.11
C ASN A 93 8.79 -2.94 21.59
N PHE A 94 8.70 -1.87 20.83
CA PHE A 94 8.84 -1.90 19.37
C PHE A 94 10.22 -2.44 18.99
N GLN A 95 10.25 -3.37 18.03
CA GLN A 95 11.46 -4.05 17.57
C GLN A 95 12.08 -3.39 16.36
N THR A 96 11.29 -2.60 15.60
CA THR A 96 11.69 -1.93 14.36
C THR A 96 11.23 -0.48 14.36
N GLY A 97 11.73 0.30 13.40
CA GLY A 97 11.21 1.63 13.09
C GLY A 97 10.01 1.63 12.12
N SER A 98 9.60 0.44 11.63
CA SER A 98 8.49 0.34 10.68
C SER A 98 7.20 0.94 11.24
N ASP A 99 6.55 1.77 10.45
CA ASP A 99 5.23 2.34 10.73
C ASP A 99 4.17 1.25 10.98
N CYS A 100 4.26 0.15 10.25
CA CYS A 100 3.31 -0.95 10.30
C CYS A 100 3.40 -1.81 11.59
N GLU A 101 4.49 -1.74 12.36
CA GLU A 101 4.61 -2.51 13.61
C GLU A 101 3.58 -2.10 14.66
N VAL A 102 3.03 -0.88 14.57
CA VAL A 102 1.99 -0.42 15.50
C VAL A 102 0.73 -1.28 15.46
N ILE A 103 0.47 -1.99 14.36
CA ILE A 103 -0.64 -2.93 14.23
C ILE A 103 -0.53 -4.05 15.27
N LEU A 104 0.67 -4.56 15.52
CA LEU A 104 0.91 -5.60 16.53
C LEU A 104 0.64 -5.10 17.96
N ALA A 105 1.08 -3.87 18.27
CA ALA A 105 0.85 -3.25 19.56
C ALA A 105 -0.64 -3.04 19.84
N LEU A 106 -1.34 -2.49 18.85
CA LEU A 106 -2.79 -2.23 18.91
C LEU A 106 -3.59 -3.52 19.01
N TYR A 107 -3.26 -4.54 18.20
CA TYR A 107 -3.96 -5.84 18.24
C TYR A 107 -3.81 -6.52 19.61
N LYS A 108 -2.64 -6.44 20.21
CA LYS A 108 -2.38 -7.01 21.54
C LYS A 108 -3.28 -6.41 22.62
N GLU A 109 -3.57 -5.10 22.55
CA GLU A 109 -4.39 -4.41 23.55
C GLU A 109 -5.89 -4.50 23.25
N LYS A 110 -6.27 -4.27 21.97
CA LYS A 110 -7.66 -4.02 21.57
C LYS A 110 -8.31 -5.14 20.75
N GLY A 111 -7.57 -6.19 20.42
CA GLY A 111 -8.04 -7.22 19.49
C GLY A 111 -8.41 -6.59 18.13
N ILE A 112 -9.52 -7.02 17.51
CA ILE A 112 -9.97 -6.53 16.21
C ILE A 112 -10.48 -5.08 16.23
N HIS A 113 -10.80 -4.51 17.39
CA HIS A 113 -11.37 -3.17 17.52
C HIS A 113 -10.38 -2.06 17.21
N PHE A 114 -9.09 -2.36 17.10
CA PHE A 114 -8.08 -1.37 16.76
C PHE A 114 -8.18 -0.82 15.34
N LEU A 115 -8.92 -1.46 14.44
CA LEU A 115 -9.00 -1.05 13.03
C LEU A 115 -9.51 0.39 12.85
N GLU A 116 -10.29 0.91 13.79
CA GLU A 116 -10.77 2.29 13.79
C GLU A 116 -9.70 3.31 14.25
N ASP A 117 -8.65 2.85 14.92
CA ASP A 117 -7.57 3.71 15.43
C ASP A 117 -6.47 3.99 14.40
N ILE A 118 -6.39 3.20 13.33
CA ILE A 118 -5.35 3.35 12.32
C ILE A 118 -5.80 4.24 11.15
N SER A 119 -4.93 5.17 10.78
CA SER A 119 -5.08 6.00 9.58
C SER A 119 -4.00 5.64 8.59
N GLY A 120 -4.39 5.14 7.42
CA GLY A 120 -3.41 4.68 6.42
C GLY A 120 -4.06 4.04 5.21
N ILE A 121 -3.21 3.58 4.30
CA ILE A 121 -3.54 2.69 3.20
C ILE A 121 -2.90 1.34 3.49
N PHE A 122 -3.67 0.28 3.52
CA PHE A 122 -3.15 -1.02 3.93
C PHE A 122 -3.98 -2.22 3.47
N ALA A 123 -3.30 -3.32 3.29
CA ALA A 123 -3.85 -4.67 3.32
C ALA A 123 -2.89 -5.53 4.13
N PHE A 124 -3.38 -6.23 5.13
CA PHE A 124 -2.53 -7.04 5.99
C PHE A 124 -3.15 -8.37 6.37
N VAL A 125 -2.28 -9.29 6.75
CA VAL A 125 -2.61 -10.55 7.42
C VAL A 125 -1.80 -10.65 8.70
N LEU A 126 -2.49 -10.74 9.82
CA LEU A 126 -1.94 -10.98 11.14
C LEU A 126 -2.30 -12.39 11.56
N TYR A 127 -1.30 -13.16 12.00
CA TYR A 127 -1.49 -14.49 12.57
C TYR A 127 -1.06 -14.49 14.05
N ASP A 128 -1.96 -14.91 14.92
CA ASP A 128 -1.71 -15.10 16.35
C ASP A 128 -1.48 -16.59 16.61
N GLU A 129 -0.20 -16.98 16.78
CA GLU A 129 0.22 -18.38 16.94
C GLU A 129 -0.27 -18.98 18.26
N GLU A 130 -0.39 -18.17 19.32
CA GLU A 130 -0.86 -18.64 20.63
C GLU A 130 -2.33 -19.03 20.62
N LYS A 131 -3.15 -18.29 19.85
CA LYS A 131 -4.59 -18.55 19.72
C LYS A 131 -4.93 -19.42 18.53
N ASP A 132 -3.98 -19.64 17.62
CA ASP A 132 -4.16 -20.24 16.31
C ASP A 132 -5.26 -19.53 15.50
N GLU A 133 -5.20 -18.18 15.48
CA GLU A 133 -6.18 -17.31 14.85
C GLU A 133 -5.51 -16.37 13.85
N PHE A 134 -6.26 -15.96 12.86
CA PHE A 134 -5.79 -14.91 11.92
C PHE A 134 -6.82 -13.83 11.68
N LEU A 135 -6.30 -12.65 11.38
CA LEU A 135 -7.04 -11.46 10.99
C LEU A 135 -6.51 -10.97 9.65
N ILE A 136 -7.40 -10.84 8.67
CA ILE A 136 -7.14 -10.17 7.40
C ILE A 136 -7.91 -8.87 7.41
N ALA A 137 -7.30 -7.74 7.01
CA ALA A 137 -8.02 -6.49 6.87
C ALA A 137 -7.49 -5.64 5.70
N ARG A 138 -8.37 -4.80 5.18
CA ARG A 138 -8.07 -3.88 4.07
C ARG A 138 -8.54 -2.47 4.40
N ASP A 139 -7.80 -1.47 3.92
CA ASP A 139 -8.06 -0.05 4.14
C ASP A 139 -9.48 0.39 3.70
N PRO A 140 -9.95 1.55 4.21
CA PRO A 140 -11.33 2.03 4.04
C PRO A 140 -11.84 2.06 2.60
N ILE A 141 -11.00 2.48 1.64
CA ILE A 141 -11.39 2.67 0.23
C ILE A 141 -10.69 1.70 -0.71
N GLY A 142 -9.83 0.80 -0.17
CA GLY A 142 -9.16 -0.24 -0.94
C GLY A 142 -8.07 0.27 -1.87
N VAL A 143 -7.29 1.27 -1.43
CA VAL A 143 -6.11 1.74 -2.17
C VAL A 143 -5.13 0.59 -2.38
N ILE A 144 -4.93 -0.22 -1.34
CA ILE A 144 -4.08 -1.39 -1.44
C ILE A 144 -4.91 -2.58 -1.95
N PRO A 145 -4.50 -3.23 -3.05
CA PRO A 145 -5.20 -4.40 -3.57
C PRO A 145 -5.02 -5.62 -2.66
N LEU A 146 -6.07 -6.41 -2.53
CA LEU A 146 -6.06 -7.69 -1.84
C LEU A 146 -7.12 -8.62 -2.42
N TYR A 147 -6.74 -9.89 -2.58
CA TYR A 147 -7.59 -10.98 -3.01
C TYR A 147 -7.55 -12.10 -1.97
N ILE A 148 -8.64 -12.84 -1.85
CA ILE A 148 -8.78 -14.01 -0.99
C ILE A 148 -9.29 -15.18 -1.81
N GLY A 149 -8.85 -16.39 -1.50
CA GLY A 149 -9.30 -17.60 -2.19
C GLY A 149 -9.39 -18.78 -1.24
N LYS A 150 -10.00 -19.89 -1.72
CA LYS A 150 -10.14 -21.14 -0.98
C LYS A 150 -9.83 -22.32 -1.87
N ASP A 151 -9.35 -23.39 -1.27
CA ASP A 151 -9.26 -24.70 -1.90
C ASP A 151 -10.26 -25.71 -1.31
N LYS A 152 -10.30 -26.90 -1.91
CA LYS A 152 -11.21 -28.00 -1.48
C LYS A 152 -10.94 -28.52 -0.08
N GLU A 153 -9.74 -28.32 0.45
CA GLU A 153 -9.39 -28.70 1.83
C GLU A 153 -9.75 -27.61 2.85
N GLY A 154 -10.30 -26.49 2.39
CA GLY A 154 -10.74 -25.38 3.22
C GLY A 154 -9.60 -24.48 3.67
N ARG A 155 -8.42 -24.56 3.06
CA ARG A 155 -7.33 -23.61 3.26
C ARG A 155 -7.69 -22.27 2.63
N ILE A 156 -7.28 -21.19 3.26
CA ILE A 156 -7.52 -19.84 2.78
C ILE A 156 -6.22 -19.32 2.17
N TYR A 157 -6.31 -18.79 0.97
CA TYR A 157 -5.22 -18.17 0.22
C TYR A 157 -5.44 -16.67 0.19
N PHE A 158 -4.37 -15.90 0.25
CA PHE A 158 -4.44 -14.45 0.06
C PHE A 158 -3.28 -13.97 -0.82
N GLY A 159 -3.50 -12.84 -1.50
CA GLY A 159 -2.47 -12.24 -2.34
C GLY A 159 -2.80 -10.80 -2.72
N SER A 160 -1.76 -9.98 -2.86
CA SER A 160 -1.89 -8.58 -3.29
C SER A 160 -2.39 -8.45 -4.73
N GLU A 161 -2.16 -9.45 -5.57
CA GLU A 161 -2.61 -9.48 -6.96
C GLU A 161 -3.23 -10.84 -7.27
N LEU A 162 -4.20 -10.85 -8.20
CA LEU A 162 -4.96 -12.05 -8.54
C LEU A 162 -4.06 -13.17 -9.09
N LYS A 163 -3.03 -12.81 -9.87
CA LYS A 163 -2.07 -13.80 -10.40
C LYS A 163 -1.35 -14.61 -9.33
N ALA A 164 -1.27 -14.08 -8.09
CA ALA A 164 -0.71 -14.82 -6.97
C ALA A 164 -1.60 -15.98 -6.51
N LEU A 165 -2.92 -15.94 -6.79
CA LEU A 165 -3.87 -16.97 -6.42
C LEU A 165 -4.17 -17.92 -7.59
N GLU A 166 -4.10 -17.42 -8.81
CA GLU A 166 -4.44 -18.18 -10.02
C GLU A 166 -3.59 -19.44 -10.17
N GLY A 167 -4.26 -20.59 -10.23
CA GLY A 167 -3.67 -21.93 -10.29
C GLY A 167 -3.22 -22.49 -8.93
N PHE A 168 -3.48 -21.80 -7.80
CA PHE A 168 -3.12 -22.22 -6.46
C PHE A 168 -4.32 -22.56 -5.56
N CYS A 169 -5.48 -22.00 -5.83
CA CYS A 169 -6.74 -22.29 -5.13
C CYS A 169 -7.89 -22.49 -6.14
N ASP A 170 -9.02 -22.99 -5.68
CA ASP A 170 -10.15 -23.35 -6.54
C ASP A 170 -11.12 -22.17 -6.75
N GLU A 171 -11.29 -21.34 -5.74
CA GLU A 171 -12.16 -20.16 -5.72
C GLU A 171 -11.39 -18.94 -5.24
N TYR A 172 -11.66 -17.78 -5.81
CA TYR A 172 -11.07 -16.52 -5.36
C TYR A 172 -11.99 -15.34 -5.65
N GLU A 173 -11.87 -14.33 -4.81
CA GLU A 173 -12.61 -13.08 -4.91
C GLU A 173 -11.77 -11.88 -4.47
N VAL A 174 -12.23 -10.68 -4.81
CA VAL A 174 -11.64 -9.44 -4.29
C VAL A 174 -11.97 -9.32 -2.81
N PHE A 175 -10.97 -9.06 -1.98
CA PHE A 175 -11.20 -8.68 -0.60
C PHE A 175 -11.75 -7.26 -0.54
N LEU A 176 -12.94 -7.06 0.01
CA LEU A 176 -13.67 -5.79 -0.06
C LEU A 176 -12.99 -4.66 0.74
N PRO A 177 -12.98 -3.42 0.21
CA PRO A 177 -12.52 -2.25 0.96
C PRO A 177 -13.27 -2.04 2.27
N GLY A 178 -12.56 -1.60 3.32
CA GLY A 178 -13.15 -1.35 4.63
C GLY A 178 -13.72 -2.59 5.33
N HIS A 179 -13.22 -3.77 4.96
CA HIS A 179 -13.64 -5.05 5.55
C HIS A 179 -12.47 -5.74 6.26
N TYR A 180 -12.83 -6.64 7.14
CA TYR A 180 -11.93 -7.61 7.76
C TYR A 180 -12.50 -9.02 7.67
N PHE A 181 -11.63 -10.02 7.80
CA PHE A 181 -11.98 -11.42 7.96
C PHE A 181 -11.21 -11.95 9.19
N HIS A 182 -11.94 -12.41 10.19
CA HIS A 182 -11.37 -13.05 11.37
C HIS A 182 -11.69 -14.53 11.37
N SER A 183 -10.69 -15.39 11.63
CA SER A 183 -10.83 -16.85 11.54
C SER A 183 -11.96 -17.43 12.39
N LYS A 184 -12.20 -16.89 13.59
CA LYS A 184 -13.32 -17.31 14.47
C LYS A 184 -14.70 -17.01 13.89
N GLU A 185 -14.81 -15.95 13.12
CA GLU A 185 -16.08 -15.50 12.57
C GLU A 185 -16.40 -16.18 11.22
N GLY A 186 -15.36 -16.60 10.50
CA GLY A 186 -15.45 -17.36 9.27
C GLY A 186 -16.10 -16.63 8.09
N LYS A 187 -16.26 -15.31 8.19
CA LYS A 187 -16.85 -14.44 7.16
C LYS A 187 -16.27 -13.06 7.14
N MET A 188 -16.33 -12.43 5.97
CA MET A 188 -15.94 -11.02 5.79
C MET A 188 -16.98 -10.11 6.44
N LYS A 189 -16.49 -9.12 7.21
CA LYS A 189 -17.32 -8.11 7.86
C LYS A 189 -16.80 -6.71 7.57
N ARG A 190 -17.72 -5.76 7.46
CA ARG A 190 -17.38 -4.34 7.30
C ARG A 190 -17.00 -3.75 8.65
N TRP A 191 -15.81 -3.13 8.74
CA TRP A 191 -15.35 -2.39 9.92
C TRP A 191 -15.42 -0.88 9.72
N TYR A 192 -15.32 -0.40 8.47
CA TYR A 192 -15.38 1.03 8.17
C TYR A 192 -16.78 1.44 7.72
N SER A 193 -17.42 2.31 8.49
CA SER A 193 -18.71 2.92 8.17
C SER A 193 -18.69 4.37 8.60
N ARG A 194 -19.15 5.27 7.74
CA ARG A 194 -19.23 6.72 8.00
C ARG A 194 -20.57 7.24 7.50
N ASP A 195 -21.10 8.26 8.18
CA ASP A 195 -22.40 8.84 7.88
C ASP A 195 -22.48 9.43 6.48
N TRP A 196 -21.36 9.98 5.95
CA TRP A 196 -21.29 10.54 4.60
C TRP A 196 -21.53 9.52 3.47
N THR A 197 -21.57 8.24 3.77
CA THR A 197 -21.98 7.21 2.79
C THR A 197 -23.46 7.24 2.49
N ALA A 198 -24.28 7.90 3.33
CA ALA A 198 -25.69 8.12 3.13
C ALA A 198 -25.94 9.60 2.76
N TYR A 199 -26.42 9.85 1.54
CA TYR A 199 -26.66 11.21 1.05
C TYR A 199 -27.52 12.04 2.01
N GLU A 200 -28.59 11.45 2.56
CA GLU A 200 -29.52 12.13 3.49
C GLU A 200 -28.84 12.62 4.78
N ALA A 201 -27.76 11.96 5.21
CA ALA A 201 -27.02 12.34 6.41
C ALA A 201 -26.13 13.58 6.21
N VAL A 202 -25.81 13.93 4.96
CA VAL A 202 -24.84 14.99 4.65
C VAL A 202 -25.35 16.05 3.67
N LYS A 203 -26.53 15.88 3.09
CA LYS A 203 -27.08 16.78 2.05
C LYS A 203 -27.18 18.26 2.46
N ASP A 204 -27.37 18.50 3.75
CA ASP A 204 -27.53 19.84 4.32
C ASP A 204 -26.24 20.35 5.00
N ASN A 205 -25.11 19.61 4.89
CA ASN A 205 -23.84 20.05 5.43
C ASN A 205 -23.30 21.23 4.63
N ASP A 206 -22.96 22.31 5.33
CA ASP A 206 -22.30 23.47 4.73
C ASP A 206 -20.78 23.26 4.76
N ALA A 207 -20.17 23.21 3.57
CA ALA A 207 -18.73 23.02 3.42
C ALA A 207 -18.09 24.29 2.86
N GLN A 208 -17.06 24.77 3.54
CA GLN A 208 -16.28 25.92 3.08
C GLN A 208 -15.08 25.48 2.25
N THR A 209 -14.72 26.24 1.23
CA THR A 209 -13.53 25.95 0.39
C THR A 209 -12.22 25.96 1.20
N SER A 210 -12.17 26.71 2.31
CA SER A 210 -11.06 26.71 3.26
C SER A 210 -10.87 25.33 3.92
N ASP A 211 -11.97 24.64 4.23
CA ASP A 211 -11.94 23.33 4.89
C ASP A 211 -11.38 22.27 3.92
N VAL A 212 -11.82 22.33 2.66
CA VAL A 212 -11.29 21.46 1.60
C VAL A 212 -9.79 21.68 1.42
N LYS A 213 -9.35 22.95 1.39
CA LYS A 213 -7.91 23.29 1.28
C LYS A 213 -7.11 22.69 2.44
N THR A 214 -7.55 22.93 3.68
CA THR A 214 -6.87 22.44 4.90
C THR A 214 -6.83 20.91 4.90
N ALA A 215 -7.95 20.25 4.65
CA ALA A 215 -8.03 18.80 4.63
C ALA A 215 -7.13 18.18 3.55
N LEU A 216 -7.02 18.81 2.38
CA LEU A 216 -6.15 18.34 1.30
C LEU A 216 -4.66 18.55 1.64
N GLU A 217 -4.29 19.73 2.19
CA GLU A 217 -2.92 19.98 2.63
C GLU A 217 -2.50 18.98 3.71
N ASP A 218 -3.35 18.71 4.70
CA ASP A 218 -3.09 17.74 5.76
C ASP A 218 -2.99 16.31 5.23
N ALA A 219 -3.88 15.94 4.28
CA ALA A 219 -3.84 14.63 3.66
C ALA A 219 -2.56 14.39 2.87
N VAL A 220 -2.09 15.35 2.08
CA VAL A 220 -0.82 15.25 1.36
C VAL A 220 0.34 15.22 2.35
N HIS A 221 0.38 16.15 3.31
CA HIS A 221 1.49 16.27 4.27
C HIS A 221 1.74 14.96 5.03
N ARG A 222 0.73 14.35 5.63
CA ARG A 222 0.90 13.09 6.39
C ARG A 222 1.33 11.90 5.52
N GLN A 223 1.10 11.95 4.20
CA GLN A 223 1.49 10.90 3.26
C GLN A 223 2.91 11.07 2.69
N LEU A 224 3.59 12.17 2.99
CA LEU A 224 4.97 12.39 2.57
C LEU A 224 6.00 11.73 3.51
N MET A 225 5.57 10.91 4.46
CA MET A 225 6.48 10.16 5.33
C MET A 225 7.31 9.18 4.51
N SER A 226 8.62 9.33 4.55
CA SER A 226 9.55 8.47 3.80
C SER A 226 10.97 8.62 4.31
N ASP A 227 11.66 7.50 4.51
CA ASP A 227 13.10 7.45 4.79
C ASP A 227 13.94 7.35 3.52
N VAL A 228 13.30 7.39 2.34
CA VAL A 228 13.96 7.34 1.02
C VAL A 228 13.51 8.51 0.16
N PRO A 229 14.31 8.90 -0.86
CA PRO A 229 13.91 9.94 -1.80
C PRO A 229 12.58 9.64 -2.49
N TYR A 230 11.77 10.67 -2.71
CA TYR A 230 10.52 10.57 -3.45
C TYR A 230 10.38 11.70 -4.48
N GLY A 231 9.51 11.49 -5.46
CA GLY A 231 9.14 12.48 -6.46
C GLY A 231 7.64 12.48 -6.70
N VAL A 232 7.17 13.39 -7.52
CA VAL A 232 5.76 13.53 -7.89
C VAL A 232 5.55 13.28 -9.38
N LEU A 233 4.42 12.68 -9.72
CA LEU A 233 3.98 12.56 -11.11
C LEU A 233 3.17 13.81 -11.45
N LEU A 234 3.58 14.52 -12.50
CA LEU A 234 3.03 15.82 -12.86
C LEU A 234 2.56 15.81 -14.32
N SER A 235 1.25 15.76 -14.51
CA SER A 235 0.63 15.80 -15.85
C SER A 235 0.31 17.21 -16.34
N GLY A 236 0.41 18.22 -15.47
CA GLY A 236 -0.03 19.59 -15.77
C GLY A 236 -1.54 19.82 -15.64
N GLY A 237 -2.33 18.80 -15.32
CA GLY A 237 -3.73 18.90 -14.94
C GLY A 237 -3.92 19.47 -13.53
N LEU A 238 -5.14 19.91 -13.21
CA LEU A 238 -5.46 20.57 -11.92
C LEU A 238 -5.01 19.73 -10.73
N ASP A 239 -5.41 18.46 -10.65
CA ASP A 239 -5.18 17.61 -9.49
C ASP A 239 -3.69 17.37 -9.24
N SER A 240 -2.95 16.94 -10.27
CA SER A 240 -1.51 16.70 -10.17
C SER A 240 -0.73 17.97 -9.83
N SER A 241 -1.18 19.13 -10.34
CA SER A 241 -0.54 20.42 -10.06
C SER A 241 -0.73 20.85 -8.62
N VAL A 242 -1.95 20.73 -8.08
CA VAL A 242 -2.26 21.08 -6.69
C VAL A 242 -1.50 20.13 -5.71
N ILE A 243 -1.54 18.82 -5.95
CA ILE A 243 -0.80 17.84 -5.13
C ILE A 243 0.70 18.11 -5.16
N SER A 244 1.28 18.38 -6.35
CA SER A 244 2.70 18.67 -6.50
C SER A 244 3.10 19.98 -5.80
N ALA A 245 2.25 21.01 -5.86
CA ALA A 245 2.49 22.28 -5.16
C ALA A 245 2.48 22.10 -3.63
N ILE A 246 1.53 21.32 -3.11
CA ILE A 246 1.48 21.01 -1.68
C ILE A 246 2.70 20.19 -1.28
N ALA A 247 3.04 19.13 -2.03
CA ALA A 247 4.24 18.33 -1.77
C ALA A 247 5.51 19.17 -1.76
N LYS A 248 5.66 20.12 -2.70
CA LYS A 248 6.79 21.05 -2.75
C LYS A 248 6.91 21.91 -1.50
N LYS A 249 5.81 22.33 -0.90
CA LYS A 249 5.78 23.13 0.34
C LYS A 249 6.51 22.42 1.50
N TYR A 250 6.44 21.10 1.54
CA TYR A 250 7.00 20.27 2.62
C TYR A 250 8.28 19.50 2.24
N ALA A 251 8.63 19.41 0.96
CA ALA A 251 9.68 18.51 0.46
C ALA A 251 11.10 18.83 0.97
N ALA A 252 11.36 20.05 1.47
CA ALA A 252 12.68 20.43 1.96
C ALA A 252 13.02 19.84 3.34
N LYS A 253 12.04 19.38 4.10
CA LYS A 253 12.20 18.86 5.46
C LYS A 253 11.60 17.46 5.59
N ARG A 254 12.19 16.67 6.47
CA ARG A 254 11.66 15.33 6.79
C ARG A 254 10.51 15.46 7.78
N ILE A 255 9.41 14.81 7.47
CA ILE A 255 8.22 14.75 8.33
C ILE A 255 8.53 13.90 9.57
N GLU A 256 9.28 12.82 9.43
CA GLU A 256 9.64 11.86 10.48
C GLU A 256 10.44 12.50 11.63
N THR A 257 11.02 13.65 11.40
CA THR A 257 11.79 14.40 12.42
C THR A 257 11.12 15.71 12.80
N ASP A 258 9.80 15.86 12.59
CA ASP A 258 9.05 17.11 12.82
C ASP A 258 9.70 18.34 12.14
N GLY A 259 10.34 18.12 10.99
CA GLY A 259 11.06 19.16 10.26
C GLY A 259 12.42 19.56 10.86
N ALA A 260 12.93 18.83 11.86
CA ALA A 260 14.22 19.12 12.48
C ALA A 260 15.42 18.80 11.57
N SER A 261 15.26 17.85 10.64
CA SER A 261 16.30 17.51 9.66
C SER A 261 15.85 17.81 8.22
N ASP A 262 16.84 18.05 7.35
CA ASP A 262 16.58 18.20 5.93
C ASP A 262 16.20 16.86 5.29
N ALA A 263 15.37 16.92 4.23
CA ALA A 263 15.07 15.76 3.43
C ALA A 263 16.33 15.22 2.74
N TRP A 264 16.34 13.93 2.40
CA TRP A 264 17.43 13.30 1.65
C TRP A 264 17.70 14.03 0.32
N TRP A 265 16.60 14.48 -0.34
CA TRP A 265 16.65 15.35 -1.50
C TRP A 265 15.80 16.59 -1.23
N PRO A 266 16.42 17.72 -0.90
CA PRO A 266 15.70 18.95 -0.58
C PRO A 266 15.02 19.57 -1.81
N GLN A 267 15.38 19.12 -3.02
CA GLN A 267 14.70 19.49 -4.26
C GLN A 267 13.71 18.41 -4.67
N LEU A 268 12.43 18.79 -4.77
CA LEU A 268 11.40 17.88 -5.26
C LEU A 268 11.58 17.64 -6.76
N HIS A 269 11.63 16.37 -7.15
CA HIS A 269 11.64 15.94 -8.55
C HIS A 269 10.22 15.69 -9.03
N SER A 270 9.90 16.13 -10.24
CA SER A 270 8.62 15.85 -10.91
C SER A 270 8.85 15.13 -12.24
N PHE A 271 7.93 14.24 -12.57
CA PHE A 271 8.04 13.39 -13.76
C PHE A 271 6.77 13.47 -14.60
N ALA A 272 6.94 13.60 -15.91
CA ALA A 272 5.87 13.55 -16.90
C ALA A 272 6.26 12.61 -18.04
N ILE A 273 5.28 11.96 -18.64
CA ILE A 273 5.46 11.12 -19.82
C ILE A 273 4.40 11.39 -20.87
N GLY A 274 4.77 11.39 -22.14
CA GLY A 274 3.84 11.59 -23.24
C GLY A 274 4.47 11.37 -24.61
N LEU A 275 3.67 11.44 -25.64
CA LEU A 275 4.16 11.51 -27.02
C LEU A 275 4.87 12.85 -27.24
N LYS A 276 5.89 12.86 -28.08
CA LYS A 276 6.64 14.10 -28.38
C LYS A 276 5.71 15.23 -28.82
N GLY A 277 5.77 16.36 -28.11
CA GLY A 277 4.95 17.53 -28.38
C GLY A 277 3.51 17.45 -27.85
N ALA A 278 3.18 16.48 -27.01
CA ALA A 278 1.87 16.38 -26.38
C ALA A 278 1.57 17.63 -25.53
N PRO A 279 0.32 18.16 -25.59
CA PRO A 279 -0.08 19.36 -24.83
C PRO A 279 0.16 19.21 -23.31
N ASP A 280 -0.07 18.02 -22.78
CA ASP A 280 0.09 17.74 -21.35
C ASP A 280 1.55 17.90 -20.91
N LEU A 281 2.54 17.52 -21.73
CA LEU A 281 3.96 17.73 -21.42
C LEU A 281 4.32 19.21 -21.36
N ILE A 282 3.73 20.03 -22.24
CA ILE A 282 3.92 21.48 -22.22
C ILE A 282 3.38 22.06 -20.92
N LYS A 283 2.17 21.67 -20.52
CA LYS A 283 1.55 22.13 -19.28
C LYS A 283 2.27 21.62 -18.03
N ALA A 284 2.74 20.38 -18.04
CA ALA A 284 3.55 19.84 -16.94
C ALA A 284 4.82 20.67 -16.72
N ARG A 285 5.50 21.07 -17.80
CA ARG A 285 6.70 21.91 -17.73
C ARG A 285 6.39 23.30 -17.19
N GLU A 286 5.34 23.97 -17.68
CA GLU A 286 4.91 25.27 -17.16
C GLU A 286 4.64 25.22 -15.64
N VAL A 287 3.94 24.20 -15.19
CA VAL A 287 3.65 24.00 -13.75
C VAL A 287 4.93 23.69 -12.99
N ALA A 288 5.78 22.82 -13.50
CA ALA A 288 7.06 22.46 -12.85
C ALA A 288 7.97 23.68 -12.64
N GLU A 289 8.05 24.56 -13.66
CA GLU A 289 8.78 25.84 -13.56
C GLU A 289 8.16 26.76 -12.50
N TYR A 290 6.83 26.86 -12.47
CA TYR A 290 6.11 27.71 -11.51
C TYR A 290 6.32 27.27 -10.06
N ILE A 291 6.21 25.96 -9.79
CA ILE A 291 6.38 25.42 -8.42
C ILE A 291 7.85 25.14 -8.04
N GLY A 292 8.77 25.24 -9.00
CA GLY A 292 10.21 25.08 -8.78
C GLY A 292 10.64 23.63 -8.49
N THR A 293 10.16 22.66 -9.26
CA THR A 293 10.62 21.27 -9.21
C THR A 293 11.75 21.02 -10.22
N VAL A 294 12.56 19.99 -9.97
CA VAL A 294 13.46 19.43 -10.99
C VAL A 294 12.62 18.53 -11.90
N HIS A 295 12.28 19.02 -13.08
CA HIS A 295 11.34 18.34 -13.97
C HIS A 295 12.04 17.38 -14.93
N HIS A 296 11.48 16.15 -15.02
CA HIS A 296 11.91 15.12 -15.95
C HIS A 296 10.80 14.80 -16.94
N GLU A 297 11.03 15.14 -18.20
CA GLU A 297 10.11 14.86 -19.30
C GLU A 297 10.56 13.60 -20.04
N ILE A 298 9.71 12.61 -20.11
CA ILE A 298 9.95 11.34 -20.79
C ILE A 298 9.07 11.27 -22.03
N ASN A 299 9.67 10.99 -23.19
CA ASN A 299 8.94 10.80 -24.42
C ASN A 299 8.93 9.32 -24.81
N TYR A 300 7.80 8.84 -25.31
CA TYR A 300 7.68 7.50 -25.88
C TYR A 300 7.00 7.58 -27.25
N THR A 301 7.18 6.54 -28.06
CA THR A 301 6.57 6.39 -29.38
C THR A 301 5.29 5.55 -29.31
N VAL A 302 4.42 5.68 -30.30
CA VAL A 302 3.23 4.81 -30.42
C VAL A 302 3.63 3.33 -30.44
N GLN A 303 4.74 3.00 -31.12
CA GLN A 303 5.21 1.61 -31.19
C GLN A 303 5.66 1.08 -29.83
N GLU A 304 6.41 1.85 -29.05
CA GLU A 304 6.78 1.46 -27.66
C GLU A 304 5.55 1.24 -26.77
N GLY A 305 4.50 2.08 -26.96
CA GLY A 305 3.22 1.89 -26.27
C GLY A 305 2.54 0.58 -26.68
N LEU A 306 2.50 0.26 -27.97
CA LEU A 306 1.91 -0.99 -28.46
C LEU A 306 2.69 -2.22 -28.00
N ASP A 307 4.02 -2.17 -28.02
CA ASP A 307 4.88 -3.26 -27.59
C ASP A 307 4.73 -3.56 -26.07
N ALA A 308 4.40 -2.53 -25.28
CA ALA A 308 4.20 -2.67 -23.84
C ALA A 308 2.85 -3.29 -23.44
N LEU A 309 1.86 -3.35 -24.34
CA LEU A 309 0.46 -3.74 -23.98
C LEU A 309 0.35 -5.08 -23.28
N ARG A 310 1.10 -6.09 -23.72
CA ARG A 310 1.07 -7.42 -23.11
C ARG A 310 1.52 -7.37 -21.64
N ASP A 311 2.61 -6.67 -21.37
CA ASP A 311 3.14 -6.51 -20.02
C ASP A 311 2.18 -5.68 -19.16
N VAL A 312 1.64 -4.59 -19.71
CA VAL A 312 0.66 -3.75 -19.02
C VAL A 312 -0.54 -4.58 -18.58
N ILE A 313 -1.16 -5.35 -19.49
CA ILE A 313 -2.31 -6.21 -19.16
C ILE A 313 -1.95 -7.24 -18.08
N TYR A 314 -0.76 -7.82 -18.14
CA TYR A 314 -0.27 -8.76 -17.12
C TYR A 314 -0.17 -8.10 -15.74
N PHE A 315 0.36 -6.86 -15.67
CA PHE A 315 0.54 -6.16 -14.40
C PHE A 315 -0.74 -5.58 -13.83
N ILE A 316 -1.67 -5.06 -14.67
CA ILE A 316 -2.92 -4.47 -14.19
C ILE A 316 -4.08 -5.47 -14.07
N GLU A 317 -3.91 -6.69 -14.58
CA GLU A 317 -4.88 -7.82 -14.49
C GLU A 317 -6.28 -7.50 -15.05
N THR A 318 -6.35 -6.64 -16.08
CA THR A 318 -7.62 -6.29 -16.73
C THR A 318 -7.45 -6.04 -18.23
N TYR A 319 -8.53 -6.21 -18.97
CA TYR A 319 -8.66 -5.90 -20.41
C TYR A 319 -9.50 -4.63 -20.64
N ASP A 320 -9.88 -3.91 -19.59
CA ASP A 320 -10.62 -2.66 -19.75
C ASP A 320 -9.80 -1.65 -20.55
N VAL A 321 -10.37 -1.19 -21.65
CA VAL A 321 -9.67 -0.31 -22.62
C VAL A 321 -9.20 0.99 -21.97
N THR A 322 -10.01 1.58 -21.11
CA THR A 322 -9.68 2.85 -20.44
C THR A 322 -8.50 2.65 -19.48
N THR A 323 -8.54 1.58 -18.71
CA THR A 323 -7.46 1.23 -17.76
C THR A 323 -6.16 0.90 -18.49
N VAL A 324 -6.20 0.08 -19.55
CA VAL A 324 -5.02 -0.26 -20.36
C VAL A 324 -4.40 0.99 -20.97
N ARG A 325 -5.23 1.87 -21.57
CA ARG A 325 -4.75 3.11 -22.19
C ARG A 325 -4.10 4.05 -21.19
N ALA A 326 -4.69 4.21 -19.99
CA ALA A 326 -4.14 5.07 -18.96
C ALA A 326 -2.86 4.49 -18.32
N SER A 327 -2.81 3.16 -18.16
CA SER A 327 -1.68 2.49 -17.50
C SER A 327 -0.46 2.33 -18.40
N THR A 328 -0.60 2.32 -19.72
CA THR A 328 0.52 2.13 -20.64
C THR A 328 1.61 3.18 -20.49
N PRO A 329 1.34 4.50 -20.55
CA PRO A 329 2.37 5.50 -20.29
C PRO A 329 2.93 5.42 -18.86
N MET A 330 2.10 5.11 -17.86
CA MET A 330 2.54 4.97 -16.48
C MET A 330 3.51 3.80 -16.29
N TYR A 331 3.26 2.68 -16.98
CA TYR A 331 4.18 1.55 -16.98
C TYR A 331 5.54 1.91 -17.62
N LEU A 332 5.53 2.60 -18.75
CA LEU A 332 6.76 3.06 -19.40
C LEU A 332 7.51 4.07 -18.53
N LEU A 333 6.81 5.00 -17.89
CA LEU A 333 7.39 5.95 -16.93
C LEU A 333 8.06 5.25 -15.76
N ALA A 334 7.38 4.27 -15.14
CA ALA A 334 7.90 3.52 -14.01
C ALA A 334 9.21 2.79 -14.35
N ARG A 335 9.37 2.30 -15.58
CA ARG A 335 10.61 1.66 -16.05
C ARG A 335 11.80 2.62 -16.15
N VAL A 336 11.54 3.90 -16.36
CA VAL A 336 12.59 4.94 -16.46
C VAL A 336 12.97 5.49 -15.08
N ILE A 337 11.99 5.64 -14.18
CA ILE A 337 12.24 6.17 -12.83
C ILE A 337 13.04 5.17 -11.97
N LYS A 338 12.88 3.86 -12.22
CA LYS A 338 13.59 2.79 -11.52
C LYS A 338 15.15 2.89 -11.74
#